data_b1858b6c3194e0f9d13c0e32d5636b6e
#
_entry.id   b1858b6c3194e0f9d13c0e32d5636b6e
#
_cell.length_a   1.000
_cell.length_b   1.000
_cell.length_c   1.000
_cell.angle_alpha   90.00
_cell.angle_beta   90.00
_cell.angle_gamma   90.00
#
_symmetry.space_group_name_H-M   'P 1'
#
loop_
_entity.id
_entity.type
_entity.pdbx_description
1 polymer ?
#
loop_
_entity_poly.entity_id
_entity_poly.type
_entity_poly.pdbx_seq_one_letter_code
_entity_poly.pdbx_strand_id
1 'polypeptide(L)' 'MNVSINDIKDIAIQNDIQLSEEQIKNVLREYNTIVMDKAEGWNELIKHLIIKQATIQILIEKNK' A
#
# COMPACT_ATOMS: atom_id res chain seq x y z
N MET A 1 -8.53 13.36 -8.98
CA MET A 1 -9.17 12.32 -8.14
C MET A 1 -8.09 11.65 -7.30
N ASN A 2 -8.32 11.54 -6.02
CA ASN A 2 -7.30 11.01 -5.11
C ASN A 2 -7.48 9.51 -4.88
N VAL A 3 -6.38 8.83 -4.60
CA VAL A 3 -6.43 7.42 -4.19
C VAL A 3 -7.06 7.35 -2.79
N SER A 4 -7.99 6.43 -2.60
CA SER A 4 -8.67 6.24 -1.33
C SER A 4 -8.18 4.97 -0.62
N ILE A 5 -8.55 4.84 0.66
CA ILE A 5 -8.26 3.63 1.43
C ILE A 5 -8.88 2.41 0.75
N ASN A 6 -10.08 2.55 0.19
CA ASN A 6 -10.75 1.44 -0.51
C ASN A 6 -9.98 0.99 -1.74
N ASP A 7 -9.39 1.94 -2.48
CA ASP A 7 -8.53 1.61 -3.62
C ASP A 7 -7.37 0.71 -3.19
N ILE A 8 -6.73 1.06 -2.07
CA ILE A 8 -5.60 0.29 -1.56
C ILE A 8 -6.04 -1.09 -1.10
N LYS A 9 -7.18 -1.18 -0.40
CA LYS A 9 -7.74 -2.46 0.04
C LYS A 9 -8.03 -3.38 -1.15
N ASP A 10 -8.61 -2.84 -2.21
CA ASP A 10 -8.94 -3.62 -3.40
C ASP A 10 -7.69 -4.19 -4.06
N ILE A 11 -6.65 -3.38 -4.19
CA ILE A 11 -5.40 -3.82 -4.80
C ILE A 11 -4.72 -4.89 -3.92
N ALA A 12 -4.75 -4.73 -2.60
CA ALA A 12 -4.21 -5.72 -1.68
C ALA A 12 -4.94 -7.06 -1.82
N ILE A 13 -6.26 -7.03 -1.88
CA ILE A 13 -7.08 -8.23 -2.05
C ILE A 13 -6.77 -8.91 -3.39
N GLN A 14 -6.63 -8.14 -4.46
CA GLN A 14 -6.31 -8.68 -5.79
C GLN A 14 -4.96 -9.41 -5.81
N ASN A 15 -4.07 -9.05 -4.91
CA ASN A 15 -2.73 -9.64 -4.83
C ASN A 15 -2.57 -10.60 -3.65
N ASP A 16 -3.68 -11.01 -3.02
CA ASP A 16 -3.68 -11.92 -1.87
C ASP A 16 -2.82 -11.43 -0.71
N ILE A 17 -2.78 -10.13 -0.50
CA ILE A 17 -2.00 -9.52 0.58
C ILE A 17 -2.96 -8.96 1.62
N GLN A 18 -2.76 -9.34 2.88
CA GLN A 18 -3.55 -8.84 4.00
C GLN A 18 -2.74 -7.77 4.74
N LEU A 19 -3.31 -6.56 4.83
CA LEU A 19 -2.69 -5.45 5.53
C LEU A 19 -3.58 -5.00 6.69
N SER A 20 -2.96 -4.55 7.78
CA SER A 20 -3.69 -3.88 8.86
C SER A 20 -4.14 -2.50 8.40
N GLU A 21 -5.08 -1.91 9.12
CA GLU A 21 -5.54 -0.55 8.81
C GLU A 21 -4.39 0.46 8.86
N GLU A 22 -3.49 0.30 9.81
CA GLU A 22 -2.32 1.18 9.93
C GLU A 22 -1.41 1.06 8.72
N GLN A 23 -1.17 -0.17 8.24
CA GLN A 23 -0.36 -0.39 7.04
C GLN A 23 -1.00 0.23 5.81
N ILE A 24 -2.32 0.11 5.69
CA ILE A 24 -3.06 0.74 4.59
C ILE A 24 -2.90 2.25 4.63
N LYS A 25 -3.01 2.85 5.81
CA LYS A 25 -2.81 4.30 5.97
C LYS A 25 -1.39 4.70 5.62
N ASN A 26 -0.40 3.88 5.96
CA ASN A 26 1.00 4.13 5.61
C ASN A 26 1.21 4.12 4.10
N VAL A 27 0.59 3.17 3.40
CA VAL A 27 0.65 3.11 1.94
C VAL A 27 0.06 4.39 1.34
N LEU A 28 -1.10 4.81 1.83
CA LEU A 28 -1.75 6.02 1.33
C LEU A 28 -0.87 7.25 1.57
N ARG A 29 -0.27 7.35 2.75
CA ARG A 29 0.61 8.46 3.09
C ARG A 29 1.84 8.50 2.19
N GLU A 30 2.49 7.35 1.97
CA GLU A 30 3.64 7.27 1.09
C GLU A 30 3.28 7.63 -0.34
N TYR A 31 2.16 7.13 -0.84
CA TYR A 31 1.69 7.45 -2.17
C TYR A 31 1.49 8.97 -2.33
N ASN A 32 0.83 9.60 -1.37
CA ASN A 32 0.57 11.04 -1.42
C ASN A 32 1.83 11.88 -1.31
N THR A 33 2.89 11.32 -0.74
CA THR A 33 4.20 11.98 -0.69
C THR A 33 4.88 11.98 -2.06
N ILE A 34 4.65 10.92 -2.85
CA ILE A 34 5.25 10.76 -4.19
C ILE A 34 4.38 11.45 -5.24
N VAL A 35 3.07 11.21 -5.19
CA VAL A 35 2.11 11.70 -6.19
C VAL A 35 0.83 12.14 -5.46
N MET A 36 0.29 13.29 -5.79
CA MET A 36 -0.90 13.81 -5.12
C MET A 36 -2.22 13.30 -5.71
N ASP A 37 -2.19 12.74 -6.93
CA ASP A 37 -3.39 12.29 -7.64
C ASP A 37 -3.19 10.90 -8.22
N LYS A 38 -4.29 10.32 -8.74
CA LYS A 38 -4.22 9.08 -9.52
C LYS A 38 -3.55 9.38 -10.87
N ALA A 39 -2.22 9.31 -10.89
CA ALA A 39 -1.46 9.47 -12.11
C ALA A 39 -1.46 8.16 -12.91
N GLU A 40 -1.00 8.21 -14.16
CA GLU A 40 -0.83 7.00 -14.96
C GLU A 40 0.07 6.01 -14.22
N GLY A 41 -0.38 4.76 -14.12
CA GLY A 41 0.36 3.72 -13.40
C GLY A 41 0.21 3.78 -11.89
N TRP A 42 -0.77 4.53 -11.37
CA TRP A 42 -0.97 4.66 -9.93
C TRP A 42 -1.21 3.31 -9.23
N ASN A 43 -1.90 2.41 -9.90
CA ASN A 43 -2.19 1.08 -9.33
C ASN A 43 -0.92 0.24 -9.18
N GLU A 44 0.01 0.33 -10.12
CA GLU A 44 1.29 -0.37 -10.02
C GLU A 44 2.14 0.21 -8.88
N LEU A 45 2.16 1.52 -8.73
CA LEU A 45 2.87 2.16 -7.61
C LEU A 45 2.28 1.73 -6.27
N ILE A 46 0.96 1.73 -6.15
CA ILE A 46 0.27 1.27 -4.94
C ILE A 46 0.64 -0.19 -4.65
N LYS A 47 0.65 -1.04 -5.66
CA LYS A 47 1.03 -2.44 -5.50
C LYS A 47 2.45 -2.57 -4.93
N HIS A 48 3.40 -1.80 -5.44
CA HIS A 48 4.77 -1.80 -4.93
C HIS A 48 4.83 -1.37 -3.46
N LEU A 49 4.07 -0.34 -3.09
CA LEU A 49 4.02 0.14 -1.72
C LEU A 49 3.38 -0.89 -0.78
N ILE A 50 2.36 -1.61 -1.24
CA ILE A 50 1.71 -2.67 -0.49
C ILE A 50 2.71 -3.82 -0.23
N ILE A 51 3.44 -4.23 -1.25
CA ILE A 51 4.45 -5.28 -1.13
C ILE A 51 5.55 -4.85 -0.14
N LYS A 52 5.97 -3.60 -0.21
CA LYS A 52 6.95 -3.04 0.73
C LYS A 52 6.45 -3.14 2.17
N GLN A 53 5.21 -2.76 2.45
CA GLN A 53 4.64 -2.85 3.80
C GLN A 53 4.58 -4.30 4.28
N ALA A 54 4.15 -5.22 3.43
CA ALA A 54 4.08 -6.64 3.77
C ALA A 54 5.48 -7.20 4.08
N THR A 55 6.48 -6.81 3.31
CA THR A 55 7.87 -7.24 3.50
C THR A 55 8.42 -6.71 4.82
N ILE A 56 8.18 -5.45 5.15
CA ILE A 56 8.61 -4.86 6.42
C ILE A 56 8.00 -5.62 7.59
N GLN A 57 6.71 -5.97 7.52
CA GLN A 57 6.03 -6.73 8.56
C GLN A 57 6.71 -8.09 8.80
N ILE A 58 7.03 -8.80 7.73
CA ILE A 58 7.70 -10.10 7.81
C ILE A 58 9.08 -9.95 8.47
N LEU A 59 9.84 -8.93 8.09
CA LEU A 59 11.17 -8.68 8.66
C LEU A 59 11.09 -8.36 10.15
N ILE A 60 10.12 -7.57 10.56
CA ILE A 60 9.92 -7.24 11.98
C ILE A 60 9.58 -8.49 12.77
N GLU A 61 8.71 -9.35 12.26
CA GLU A 61 8.32 -10.59 12.93
C GLU A 61 9.50 -11.55 13.08
N LYS A 62 10.36 -11.63 12.06
CA LYS A 62 11.51 -12.53 12.09
C LYS A 62 12.59 -12.08 13.09
N ASN A 63 12.64 -10.81 13.42
CA ASN A 63 13.65 -10.24 14.30
C ASN A 63 13.21 -10.16 15.77
N LYS A 64 12.07 -10.73 16.10
CA LYS A 64 11.59 -10.75 17.49
C LYS A 64 12.20 -11.90 18.29
#